data_83758cd2047d97aaedd37a5dc3d8cdb6
#
_entry.id   83758cd2047d97aaedd37a5dc3d8cdb6
#
_cell.length_a   1.000
_cell.length_b   1.000
_cell.length_c   1.000
_cell.angle_alpha   90.00
_cell.angle_beta   90.00
_cell.angle_gamma   90.00
#
_symmetry.space_group_name_H-M   'P 1'
#
loop_
_entity.id
_entity.type
_entity.pdbx_description
1 polymer ?
#
loop_
_entity_poly.entity_id
_entity_poly.type
_entity_poly.pdbx_seq_one_letter_code
_entity_poly.pdbx_strand_id
1 'polypeptide(L)'
;MISFKGHTIVEGTALTPAELEKKNSATNELRIDILIRLVKDKKPLELVKGGTFTVGDDYIDQVVKDAQSFKKNPDAFGRGGFSLIDKSGKEIKSNNLLKSKVFGGGGGGAGSGSKQTERNESHNAVMMHAMLSHGTNQPIDFFDREIMESAYKDSKVDASFKDIEDMPDDWNLSSYNISKALIDKGYVKKGHTIHRGSAEMIRIYAKKNEAYKNMGETALKDDKWNPGDVWAIDSGFDVESLDASSVDALNGDILQNYLDRKLVGISLKGPMTKQVPIKQ
;
A
#
# COMPACT_ATOMS: atom_id res chain seq x y z
N MET A 1 -10.26 29.36 1.26
CA MET A 1 -9.88 27.93 1.34
C MET A 1 -8.63 27.78 0.51
N ILE A 2 -7.44 27.83 1.17
CA ILE A 2 -6.16 27.75 0.48
C ILE A 2 -5.91 26.26 0.21
N SER A 3 -5.95 25.88 -1.07
CA SER A 3 -5.59 24.54 -1.54
C SER A 3 -4.09 24.38 -1.32
N PHE A 4 -3.70 23.43 -0.51
CA PHE A 4 -2.30 23.04 -0.30
C PHE A 4 -1.74 22.48 -1.62
N LYS A 5 -0.99 23.28 -2.37
CA LYS A 5 -0.35 22.87 -3.62
C LYS A 5 1.10 22.39 -3.39
N GLY A 6 1.40 21.72 -2.32
CA GLY A 6 2.76 21.31 -2.00
C GLY A 6 2.95 19.85 -1.64
N HIS A 7 1.93 19.01 -1.84
CA HIS A 7 2.03 17.60 -1.48
C HIS A 7 2.58 16.77 -2.63
N THR A 8 3.51 15.88 -2.33
CA THR A 8 3.79 14.75 -3.21
C THR A 8 2.61 13.79 -3.09
N ILE A 9 1.62 13.97 -3.94
CA ILE A 9 0.49 13.06 -4.05
C ILE A 9 0.90 12.00 -5.06
N VAL A 10 1.04 10.76 -4.62
CA VAL A 10 1.03 9.61 -5.51
C VAL A 10 -0.43 9.33 -5.84
N GLU A 11 -1.03 10.21 -6.66
CA GLU A 11 -2.38 9.96 -7.18
C GLU A 11 -2.29 8.99 -8.35
N GLY A 12 -3.08 7.91 -8.25
CA GLY A 12 -3.58 7.30 -9.46
C GLY A 12 -4.43 8.33 -10.19
N THR A 13 -4.01 8.79 -11.37
CA THR A 13 -4.93 9.47 -12.30
C THR A 13 -6.20 8.64 -12.34
N ALA A 14 -7.38 9.28 -12.27
CA ALA A 14 -8.62 8.59 -12.53
C ALA A 14 -8.46 7.91 -13.90
N LEU A 15 -8.32 6.58 -13.86
CA LEU A 15 -8.13 5.79 -15.07
C LEU A 15 -9.40 5.92 -15.90
N THR A 16 -9.26 6.08 -17.19
CA THR A 16 -10.38 5.91 -18.11
C THR A 16 -10.98 4.52 -17.93
N PRO A 17 -12.26 4.30 -18.22
CA PRO A 17 -12.86 2.97 -18.14
C PRO A 17 -12.03 1.89 -18.84
N ALA A 18 -11.43 2.17 -19.99
CA ALA A 18 -10.57 1.24 -20.72
C ALA A 18 -9.24 0.96 -20.01
N GLU A 19 -8.63 1.95 -19.36
CA GLU A 19 -7.43 1.77 -18.55
C GLU A 19 -7.73 1.03 -17.25
N LEU A 20 -8.89 1.28 -16.64
CA LEU A 20 -9.36 0.55 -15.47
C LEU A 20 -9.60 -0.93 -15.79
N GLU A 21 -10.22 -1.22 -16.93
CA GLU A 21 -10.44 -2.57 -17.43
C GLU A 21 -9.11 -3.29 -17.68
N LYS A 22 -8.16 -2.63 -18.36
CA LYS A 22 -6.82 -3.15 -18.60
C LYS A 22 -6.02 -3.37 -17.31
N LYS A 23 -6.16 -2.49 -16.32
CA LYS A 23 -5.57 -2.64 -14.98
C LYS A 23 -6.18 -3.82 -14.24
N ASN A 24 -7.51 -3.94 -14.24
CA ASN A 24 -8.22 -5.04 -13.60
C ASN A 24 -7.88 -6.38 -14.24
N SER A 25 -7.74 -6.43 -15.57
CA SER A 25 -7.31 -7.60 -16.31
C SER A 25 -5.90 -8.04 -15.90
N ALA A 26 -4.92 -7.12 -15.89
CA ALA A 26 -3.54 -7.43 -15.49
C ALA A 26 -3.45 -7.90 -14.01
N THR A 27 -4.28 -7.32 -13.14
CA THR A 27 -4.34 -7.73 -11.74
C THR A 27 -4.99 -9.12 -11.61
N ASN A 28 -6.02 -9.42 -12.39
CA ASN A 28 -6.64 -10.73 -12.41
C ASN A 28 -5.71 -11.82 -12.93
N GLU A 29 -4.88 -11.52 -13.92
CA GLU A 29 -3.89 -12.47 -14.43
C GLU A 29 -2.91 -12.92 -13.35
N LEU A 30 -2.33 -11.95 -12.60
CA LEU A 30 -1.41 -12.25 -11.50
C LEU A 30 -2.08 -13.10 -10.42
N ARG A 31 -3.31 -12.76 -10.05
CA ARG A 31 -4.08 -13.49 -9.04
C ARG A 31 -4.34 -14.94 -9.44
N ILE A 32 -4.64 -15.16 -10.70
CA ILE A 32 -4.83 -16.52 -11.24
C ILE A 32 -3.52 -17.28 -11.19
N ASP A 33 -2.38 -16.66 -11.48
CA ASP A 33 -1.07 -17.31 -11.41
C ASP A 33 -0.71 -17.70 -9.96
N ILE A 34 -1.01 -16.84 -8.98
CA ILE A 34 -0.86 -17.15 -7.56
C ILE A 34 -1.78 -18.32 -7.17
N LEU A 35 -3.05 -18.30 -7.58
CA LEU A 35 -3.97 -19.39 -7.33
C LEU A 35 -3.45 -20.71 -7.88
N ILE A 36 -3.00 -20.73 -9.14
CA ILE A 36 -2.44 -21.92 -9.79
C ILE A 36 -1.25 -22.46 -9.00
N ARG A 37 -0.35 -21.59 -8.55
CA ARG A 37 0.79 -21.98 -7.71
C ARG A 37 0.32 -22.60 -6.39
N LEU A 38 -0.55 -21.94 -5.65
CA LEU A 38 -1.06 -22.45 -4.37
C LEU A 38 -1.77 -23.80 -4.51
N VAL A 39 -2.55 -23.97 -5.57
CA VAL A 39 -3.23 -25.24 -5.87
C VAL A 39 -2.22 -26.36 -6.18
N LYS A 40 -1.21 -26.09 -7.01
CA LYS A 40 -0.14 -27.06 -7.31
C LYS A 40 0.67 -27.43 -6.08
N ASP A 41 0.94 -26.46 -5.21
CA ASP A 41 1.67 -26.65 -3.96
C ASP A 41 0.79 -27.23 -2.84
N LYS A 42 -0.47 -27.58 -3.14
CA LYS A 42 -1.46 -28.11 -2.20
C LYS A 42 -1.68 -27.23 -0.97
N LYS A 43 -1.50 -25.93 -1.12
CA LYS A 43 -1.69 -24.95 -0.05
C LYS A 43 -3.17 -24.63 0.16
N PRO A 44 -3.60 -24.38 1.41
CA PRO A 44 -4.97 -23.99 1.68
C PRO A 44 -5.28 -22.61 1.10
N LEU A 45 -6.47 -22.48 0.52
CA LEU A 45 -7.03 -21.25 -0.01
C LEU A 45 -8.00 -20.66 1.01
N GLU A 46 -7.90 -19.38 1.32
CA GLU A 46 -8.79 -18.74 2.28
C GLU A 46 -10.12 -18.33 1.64
N LEU A 47 -11.22 -18.52 2.37
CA LEU A 47 -12.56 -18.19 1.91
C LEU A 47 -13.03 -16.81 2.39
N VAL A 48 -13.83 -16.12 1.59
CA VAL A 48 -14.40 -14.79 1.90
C VAL A 48 -15.22 -14.81 3.21
N LYS A 49 -15.92 -15.90 3.50
CA LYS A 49 -16.72 -16.06 4.73
C LYS A 49 -15.97 -16.70 5.89
N GLY A 50 -14.65 -16.72 5.83
CA GLY A 50 -13.79 -17.39 6.80
C GLY A 50 -13.63 -18.89 6.52
N GLY A 51 -12.60 -19.48 7.14
CA GLY A 51 -12.20 -20.86 6.89
C GLY A 51 -11.25 -20.99 5.69
N THR A 52 -10.81 -22.23 5.49
CA THR A 52 -9.88 -22.59 4.41
C THR A 52 -10.49 -23.66 3.52
N PHE A 53 -10.03 -23.70 2.26
CA PHE A 53 -10.40 -24.68 1.27
C PHE A 53 -9.12 -25.22 0.62
N THR A 54 -9.00 -26.54 0.57
CA THR A 54 -7.87 -27.19 -0.12
C THR A 54 -8.43 -28.01 -1.28
N VAL A 55 -7.92 -27.77 -2.47
CA VAL A 55 -8.32 -28.53 -3.67
C VAL A 55 -7.93 -29.98 -3.48
N GLY A 56 -8.84 -30.89 -3.82
CA GLY A 56 -8.55 -32.32 -3.78
C GLY A 56 -7.52 -32.71 -4.83
N ASP A 57 -6.64 -33.66 -4.50
CA ASP A 57 -5.51 -34.05 -5.35
C ASP A 57 -5.96 -34.46 -6.77
N ASP A 58 -7.07 -35.16 -6.88
CA ASP A 58 -7.65 -35.63 -8.13
C ASP A 58 -8.20 -34.50 -9.02
N TYR A 59 -8.38 -33.30 -8.46
CA TYR A 59 -8.95 -32.15 -9.16
C TYR A 59 -7.95 -31.06 -9.51
N ILE A 60 -6.69 -31.19 -9.06
CA ILE A 60 -5.64 -30.15 -9.27
C ILE A 60 -5.50 -29.81 -10.75
N ASP A 61 -5.34 -30.78 -11.61
CA ASP A 61 -5.13 -30.55 -13.04
C ASP A 61 -6.34 -29.88 -13.70
N GLN A 62 -7.55 -30.29 -13.33
CA GLN A 62 -8.78 -29.68 -13.84
C GLN A 62 -8.88 -28.21 -13.38
N VAL A 63 -8.64 -27.94 -12.10
CA VAL A 63 -8.69 -26.57 -11.54
C VAL A 63 -7.63 -25.69 -12.20
N VAL A 64 -6.42 -26.19 -12.41
CA VAL A 64 -5.35 -25.43 -13.09
C VAL A 64 -5.74 -25.10 -14.54
N LYS A 65 -6.31 -26.07 -15.27
CA LYS A 65 -6.81 -25.87 -16.63
C LYS A 65 -7.92 -24.83 -16.69
N ASP A 66 -8.88 -24.90 -15.76
CA ASP A 66 -10.00 -23.96 -15.69
C ASP A 66 -9.51 -22.56 -15.29
N ALA A 67 -8.57 -22.44 -14.37
CA ALA A 67 -7.95 -21.18 -13.99
C ALA A 67 -7.21 -20.55 -15.17
N GLN A 68 -6.46 -21.33 -15.95
CA GLN A 68 -5.79 -20.84 -17.16
C GLN A 68 -6.78 -20.42 -18.25
N SER A 69 -7.88 -21.14 -18.40
CA SER A 69 -8.95 -20.78 -19.33
C SER A 69 -9.67 -19.52 -18.90
N PHE A 70 -9.95 -19.39 -17.59
CA PHE A 70 -10.51 -18.18 -16.99
C PHE A 70 -9.59 -16.96 -17.20
N LYS A 71 -8.28 -17.13 -17.05
CA LYS A 71 -7.29 -16.07 -17.32
C LYS A 71 -7.40 -15.53 -18.75
N LYS A 72 -7.67 -16.42 -19.72
CA LYS A 72 -7.77 -16.04 -21.16
C LYS A 72 -9.14 -15.46 -21.52
N ASN A 73 -10.20 -15.98 -20.94
CA ASN A 73 -11.59 -15.59 -21.23
C ASN A 73 -12.47 -15.69 -19.98
N PRO A 74 -12.42 -14.69 -19.08
CA PRO A 74 -13.22 -14.68 -17.83
C PRO A 74 -14.73 -14.75 -18.08
N ASP A 75 -15.22 -14.17 -19.17
CA ASP A 75 -16.66 -14.09 -19.47
C ASP A 75 -17.26 -15.45 -19.77
N ALA A 76 -16.47 -16.43 -20.22
CA ALA A 76 -16.94 -17.80 -20.44
C ALA A 76 -17.38 -18.52 -19.14
N PHE A 77 -17.00 -18.04 -17.98
CA PHE A 77 -17.26 -18.69 -16.68
C PHE A 77 -18.40 -18.02 -15.87
N GLY A 78 -18.90 -16.89 -16.33
CA GLY A 78 -19.95 -16.14 -15.63
C GLY A 78 -19.48 -15.49 -14.32
N ARG A 79 -20.42 -14.89 -13.58
CA ARG A 79 -20.11 -14.10 -12.37
C ARG A 79 -19.52 -14.90 -11.20
N GLY A 80 -19.66 -16.21 -11.21
CA GLY A 80 -19.15 -17.08 -10.13
C GLY A 80 -17.70 -17.51 -10.32
N GLY A 81 -17.13 -17.33 -11.50
CA GLY A 81 -15.84 -17.89 -11.88
C GLY A 81 -15.89 -19.41 -12.06
N PHE A 82 -14.75 -20.06 -12.07
CA PHE A 82 -14.63 -21.51 -12.21
C PHE A 82 -14.79 -22.23 -10.85
N SER A 83 -14.99 -23.56 -10.92
CA SER A 83 -15.19 -24.40 -9.75
C SER A 83 -13.88 -24.90 -9.16
N LEU A 84 -13.80 -24.92 -7.84
CA LEU A 84 -12.75 -25.61 -7.08
C LEU A 84 -13.44 -26.73 -6.28
N ILE A 85 -12.84 -27.92 -6.27
CA ILE A 85 -13.41 -29.11 -5.64
C ILE A 85 -12.40 -29.63 -4.61
N ASP A 86 -12.85 -29.88 -3.37
CA ASP A 86 -12.01 -30.48 -2.33
C ASP A 86 -11.98 -32.01 -2.42
N LYS A 87 -11.19 -32.63 -1.54
CA LYS A 87 -11.05 -34.09 -1.46
C LYS A 87 -12.35 -34.83 -1.08
N SER A 88 -13.36 -34.12 -0.57
CA SER A 88 -14.66 -34.66 -0.22
C SER A 88 -15.69 -34.51 -1.35
N GLY A 89 -15.30 -33.91 -2.48
CA GLY A 89 -16.20 -33.57 -3.57
C GLY A 89 -16.99 -32.27 -3.36
N LYS A 90 -16.73 -31.53 -2.30
CA LYS A 90 -17.36 -30.24 -2.04
C LYS A 90 -16.87 -29.19 -3.05
N GLU A 91 -17.83 -28.56 -3.71
CA GLU A 91 -17.56 -27.52 -4.70
C GLU A 91 -17.72 -26.11 -4.12
N ILE A 92 -16.80 -25.23 -4.48
CA ILE A 92 -16.94 -23.77 -4.30
C ILE A 92 -16.59 -23.06 -5.61
N LYS A 93 -17.10 -21.84 -5.79
CA LYS A 93 -16.73 -20.99 -6.91
C LYS A 93 -15.53 -20.13 -6.56
N SER A 94 -14.66 -19.88 -7.52
CA SER A 94 -13.42 -19.12 -7.32
C SER A 94 -13.64 -17.71 -6.79
N ASN A 95 -14.80 -17.08 -7.02
CA ASN A 95 -15.15 -15.78 -6.44
C ASN A 95 -15.40 -15.82 -4.92
N ASN A 96 -15.52 -16.99 -4.31
CA ASN A 96 -15.64 -17.17 -2.86
C ASN A 96 -14.28 -17.20 -2.13
N LEU A 97 -13.19 -17.14 -2.86
CA LEU A 97 -11.85 -17.01 -2.26
C LEU A 97 -11.64 -15.61 -1.71
N LEU A 98 -10.83 -15.51 -0.66
CA LEU A 98 -10.46 -14.22 -0.08
C LEU A 98 -9.77 -13.34 -1.13
N LYS A 99 -10.43 -12.23 -1.45
CA LYS A 99 -9.92 -11.26 -2.40
C LYS A 99 -8.57 -10.68 -1.98
N SER A 100 -8.26 -10.65 -0.69
CA SER A 100 -7.03 -10.06 -0.16
C SER A 100 -5.76 -10.90 -0.35
N LYS A 101 -5.85 -12.24 -0.40
CA LYS A 101 -4.66 -13.10 -0.52
C LYS A 101 -4.48 -13.73 -1.91
N VAL A 102 -5.57 -14.06 -2.59
CA VAL A 102 -5.50 -14.72 -3.91
C VAL A 102 -6.09 -13.85 -5.02
N PHE A 103 -7.20 -13.15 -4.71
CA PHE A 103 -7.88 -12.26 -5.65
C PHE A 103 -7.85 -10.80 -5.20
N GLY A 104 -6.82 -10.44 -4.42
CA GLY A 104 -6.61 -9.14 -3.81
C GLY A 104 -7.34 -8.00 -4.53
N GLY A 105 -8.43 -7.56 -4.01
CA GLY A 105 -9.17 -6.41 -4.51
C GLY A 105 -9.07 -5.31 -3.48
N GLY A 106 -8.33 -4.29 -3.78
CA GLY A 106 -8.53 -3.00 -3.13
C GLY A 106 -9.94 -2.50 -3.42
N GLY A 107 -10.93 -3.13 -2.81
CA GLY A 107 -12.30 -2.65 -2.75
C GLY A 107 -12.51 -2.14 -1.35
N GLY A 108 -12.38 -0.84 -1.12
CA GLY A 108 -12.73 -0.21 0.13
C GLY A 108 -14.19 -0.46 0.48
N GLY A 109 -14.44 -1.50 1.28
CA GLY A 109 -15.67 -1.64 2.03
C GLY A 109 -15.51 -0.80 3.29
N ALA A 110 -16.41 0.16 3.51
CA ALA A 110 -16.48 0.96 4.72
C ALA A 110 -16.56 0.02 5.94
N GLY A 111 -15.45 -0.11 6.68
CA GLY A 111 -15.39 -0.91 7.93
C GLY A 111 -14.13 -1.75 8.13
N SER A 112 -13.49 -2.27 7.09
CA SER A 112 -12.15 -2.89 7.19
C SER A 112 -11.02 -1.92 6.77
N GLY A 113 -11.39 -0.71 6.36
CA GLY A 113 -10.53 0.25 5.68
C GLY A 113 -9.34 0.73 6.52
N SER A 114 -9.51 0.97 7.83
CA SER A 114 -8.44 1.59 8.61
C SER A 114 -7.24 0.67 8.79
N LYS A 115 -7.43 -0.58 9.22
CA LYS A 115 -6.31 -1.53 9.43
C LYS A 115 -5.61 -1.92 8.14
N GLN A 116 -6.34 -2.12 7.05
CA GLN A 116 -5.72 -2.48 5.77
C GLN A 116 -4.94 -1.30 5.21
N THR A 117 -5.47 -0.08 5.33
CA THR A 117 -4.80 1.16 4.95
C THR A 117 -3.53 1.34 5.79
N GLU A 118 -3.65 1.18 7.11
CA GLU A 118 -2.53 1.25 8.06
C GLU A 118 -1.40 0.28 7.70
N ARG A 119 -1.74 -0.99 7.43
CA ARG A 119 -0.76 -2.00 6.99
C ARG A 119 -0.09 -1.62 5.68
N ASN A 120 -0.85 -1.14 4.70
CA ASN A 120 -0.30 -0.71 3.42
C ASN A 120 0.65 0.47 3.55
N GLU A 121 0.26 1.47 4.32
CA GLU A 121 1.08 2.66 4.56
C GLU A 121 2.38 2.28 5.30
N SER A 122 2.28 1.43 6.33
CA SER A 122 3.44 0.91 7.06
C SER A 122 4.34 0.05 6.17
N HIS A 123 3.77 -0.81 5.32
CA HIS A 123 4.52 -1.61 4.36
C HIS A 123 5.27 -0.71 3.34
N ASN A 124 4.64 0.35 2.84
CA ASN A 124 5.31 1.32 1.96
C ASN A 124 6.48 2.01 2.69
N ALA A 125 6.30 2.39 3.96
CA ALA A 125 7.36 3.01 4.75
C ALA A 125 8.56 2.07 4.94
N VAL A 126 8.31 0.80 5.26
CA VAL A 126 9.37 -0.21 5.40
C VAL A 126 10.07 -0.49 4.07
N MET A 127 9.31 -0.61 2.96
CA MET A 127 9.88 -0.80 1.63
C MET A 127 10.76 0.39 1.21
N MET A 128 10.33 1.63 1.46
CA MET A 128 11.17 2.82 1.21
C MET A 128 12.48 2.74 1.98
N HIS A 129 12.43 2.35 3.25
CA HIS A 129 13.63 2.21 4.08
C HIS A 129 14.55 1.10 3.58
N ALA A 130 14.01 -0.07 3.22
CA ALA A 130 14.76 -1.16 2.62
C ALA A 130 15.49 -0.73 1.35
N MET A 131 14.80 -0.01 0.46
CA MET A 131 15.39 0.49 -0.79
C MET A 131 16.44 1.58 -0.57
N LEU A 132 16.31 2.44 0.45
CA LEU A 132 17.34 3.40 0.81
C LEU A 132 18.62 2.72 1.31
N SER A 133 18.48 1.60 2.01
CA SER A 133 19.61 0.85 2.59
C SER A 133 20.31 -0.04 1.56
N HIS A 134 19.54 -0.66 0.64
CA HIS A 134 20.04 -1.68 -0.30
C HIS A 134 20.09 -1.22 -1.75
N GLY A 135 19.53 -0.05 -2.07
CA GLY A 135 19.52 0.52 -3.42
C GLY A 135 18.26 0.20 -4.22
N THR A 136 17.93 1.09 -5.16
CA THR A 136 16.68 1.06 -5.95
C THR A 136 16.74 0.19 -7.19
N ASN A 137 17.93 -0.29 -7.56
CA ASN A 137 18.15 -1.11 -8.77
C ASN A 137 18.09 -2.61 -8.48
N GLN A 138 17.82 -3.00 -7.24
CA GLN A 138 17.65 -4.39 -6.88
C GLN A 138 16.29 -4.91 -7.35
N PRO A 139 16.22 -6.17 -7.83
CA PRO A 139 14.93 -6.82 -8.09
C PRO A 139 14.06 -6.86 -6.83
N ILE A 140 12.74 -6.86 -7.00
CA ILE A 140 11.83 -6.93 -5.86
C ILE A 140 12.05 -8.17 -5.00
N ASP A 141 12.40 -9.29 -5.63
CA ASP A 141 12.68 -10.57 -4.93
C ASP A 141 13.95 -10.51 -4.06
N PHE A 142 14.78 -9.48 -4.25
CA PHE A 142 15.92 -9.22 -3.38
C PHE A 142 15.51 -8.78 -1.98
N PHE A 143 14.35 -8.16 -1.84
CA PHE A 143 13.82 -7.69 -0.57
C PHE A 143 13.12 -8.84 0.17
N ASP A 144 13.91 -9.84 0.53
CA ASP A 144 13.47 -10.98 1.32
C ASP A 144 13.09 -10.60 2.77
N ARG A 145 12.67 -11.60 3.52
CA ARG A 145 12.24 -11.42 4.90
C ARG A 145 13.29 -10.71 5.77
N GLU A 146 14.57 -11.09 5.66
CA GLU A 146 15.64 -10.57 6.52
C GLU A 146 15.88 -9.09 6.24
N ILE A 147 15.87 -8.70 4.96
CA ILE A 147 16.01 -7.31 4.53
C ILE A 147 14.82 -6.49 5.02
N MET A 148 13.60 -6.99 4.85
CA MET A 148 12.39 -6.31 5.29
C MET A 148 12.31 -6.20 6.81
N GLU A 149 12.74 -7.23 7.56
CA GLU A 149 12.79 -7.18 9.02
C GLU A 149 13.83 -6.18 9.54
N SER A 150 15.00 -6.10 8.90
CA SER A 150 15.99 -5.08 9.20
C SER A 150 15.44 -3.68 8.96
N ALA A 151 14.84 -3.45 7.79
CA ALA A 151 14.23 -2.17 7.43
C ALA A 151 13.08 -1.78 8.36
N TYR A 152 12.30 -2.77 8.83
CA TYR A 152 11.24 -2.54 9.81
C TYR A 152 11.78 -2.01 11.15
N LYS A 153 12.89 -2.55 11.63
CA LYS A 153 13.52 -2.10 12.89
C LYS A 153 13.98 -0.64 12.81
N ASP A 154 14.44 -0.22 11.65
CA ASP A 154 14.97 1.12 11.41
C ASP A 154 13.88 2.14 11.04
N SER A 155 12.77 1.69 10.44
CA SER A 155 11.61 2.53 10.16
C SER A 155 10.81 2.82 11.43
N LYS A 156 9.99 3.87 11.40
CA LYS A 156 9.14 4.29 12.53
C LYS A 156 7.66 4.10 12.15
N VAL A 157 7.22 2.83 12.23
CA VAL A 157 5.85 2.42 11.85
C VAL A 157 5.11 1.81 13.04
N ASP A 158 3.79 1.90 13.03
CA ASP A 158 2.91 1.43 14.10
C ASP A 158 2.30 0.03 13.82
N ALA A 159 2.35 -0.47 12.59
CA ALA A 159 1.95 -1.84 12.28
C ALA A 159 3.00 -2.86 12.76
N SER A 160 2.57 -4.07 13.11
CA SER A 160 3.49 -5.15 13.45
C SER A 160 4.23 -5.68 12.20
N PHE A 161 5.45 -6.24 12.40
CA PHE A 161 6.18 -6.85 11.28
C PHE A 161 5.40 -7.98 10.62
N LYS A 162 4.65 -8.76 11.41
CA LYS A 162 3.78 -9.80 10.88
C LYS A 162 2.71 -9.26 9.93
N ASP A 163 2.12 -8.10 10.27
CA ASP A 163 1.13 -7.46 9.40
C ASP A 163 1.75 -7.01 8.06
N ILE A 164 3.05 -6.65 8.07
CA ILE A 164 3.81 -6.26 6.89
C ILE A 164 4.21 -7.49 6.07
N GLU A 165 4.66 -8.55 6.72
CA GLU A 165 5.05 -9.82 6.09
C GLU A 165 3.86 -10.50 5.39
N ASP A 166 2.67 -10.42 5.99
CA ASP A 166 1.43 -11.00 5.46
C ASP A 166 0.82 -10.19 4.29
N MET A 167 1.50 -9.13 3.80
CA MET A 167 0.97 -8.33 2.69
C MET A 167 0.97 -9.11 1.37
N PRO A 168 -0.09 -8.98 0.57
CA PRO A 168 -0.19 -9.64 -0.74
C PRO A 168 0.92 -9.22 -1.71
N ASP A 169 1.32 -10.11 -2.63
CA ASP A 169 2.39 -9.88 -3.60
C ASP A 169 2.15 -8.65 -4.50
N ASP A 170 0.90 -8.33 -4.84
CA ASP A 170 0.55 -7.14 -5.61
C ASP A 170 0.77 -5.84 -4.82
N TRP A 171 0.63 -5.89 -3.50
CA TRP A 171 0.94 -4.78 -2.62
C TRP A 171 2.46 -4.62 -2.44
N ASN A 172 3.20 -5.73 -2.37
CA ASN A 172 4.67 -5.71 -2.37
C ASN A 172 5.20 -5.02 -3.63
N LEU A 173 4.72 -5.42 -4.80
CA LEU A 173 5.11 -4.80 -6.06
C LEU A 173 4.70 -3.33 -6.13
N SER A 174 3.52 -2.98 -5.63
CA SER A 174 3.06 -1.59 -5.58
C SER A 174 3.98 -0.74 -4.70
N SER A 175 4.29 -1.22 -3.48
CA SER A 175 5.16 -0.51 -2.54
C SER A 175 6.57 -0.35 -3.11
N TYR A 176 7.11 -1.37 -3.78
CA TYR A 176 8.39 -1.29 -4.47
C TYR A 176 8.38 -0.19 -5.53
N ASN A 177 7.37 -0.18 -6.42
CA ASN A 177 7.28 0.80 -7.50
C ASN A 177 7.11 2.23 -6.98
N ILE A 178 6.29 2.42 -5.93
CA ILE A 178 6.11 3.72 -5.28
C ILE A 178 7.42 4.20 -4.66
N SER A 179 8.07 3.35 -3.88
CA SER A 179 9.33 3.66 -3.22
C SER A 179 10.41 4.00 -4.23
N LYS A 180 10.55 3.18 -5.29
CA LYS A 180 11.49 3.43 -6.37
C LYS A 180 11.27 4.79 -7.02
N ALA A 181 10.03 5.11 -7.38
CA ALA A 181 9.70 6.37 -8.03
C ALA A 181 9.99 7.59 -7.14
N LEU A 182 9.74 7.50 -5.83
CA LEU A 182 10.01 8.57 -4.88
C LEU A 182 11.53 8.79 -4.67
N ILE A 183 12.30 7.71 -4.60
CA ILE A 183 13.75 7.76 -4.42
C ILE A 183 14.41 8.25 -5.71
N ASP A 184 14.07 7.70 -6.88
CA ASP A 184 14.64 8.10 -8.17
C ASP A 184 14.40 9.59 -8.46
N LYS A 185 13.29 10.16 -7.99
CA LYS A 185 12.99 11.60 -8.12
C LYS A 185 13.54 12.46 -6.97
N GLY A 186 14.24 11.86 -6.02
CA GLY A 186 14.88 12.58 -4.92
C GLY A 186 13.91 13.12 -3.86
N TYR A 187 12.65 12.65 -3.80
CA TYR A 187 11.74 13.01 -2.73
C TYR A 187 12.10 12.30 -1.43
N VAL A 188 12.50 11.05 -1.54
CA VAL A 188 13.00 10.22 -0.44
C VAL A 188 14.46 9.93 -0.75
N LYS A 189 15.35 10.20 0.21
CA LYS A 189 16.80 10.12 0.02
C LYS A 189 17.51 9.53 1.24
N LYS A 190 18.76 9.12 1.09
CA LYS A 190 19.60 8.69 2.21
C LYS A 190 19.66 9.80 3.27
N GLY A 191 19.53 9.42 4.52
CA GLY A 191 19.43 10.33 5.66
C GLY A 191 18.00 10.62 6.10
N HIS A 192 16.98 10.22 5.31
CA HIS A 192 15.60 10.25 5.79
C HIS A 192 15.31 9.05 6.68
N THR A 193 14.57 9.29 7.76
CA THR A 193 13.81 8.26 8.47
C THR A 193 12.39 8.27 7.96
N ILE A 194 11.80 7.10 7.79
CA ILE A 194 10.44 6.96 7.24
C ILE A 194 9.48 6.66 8.39
N HIS A 195 8.45 7.47 8.49
CA HIS A 195 7.53 7.51 9.62
C HIS A 195 6.10 7.23 9.19
N ARG A 196 5.40 6.39 9.96
CA ARG A 196 3.97 6.17 9.89
C ARG A 196 3.42 5.88 11.28
N GLY A 197 2.46 6.69 11.78
CA GLY A 197 1.91 6.54 13.14
C GLY A 197 2.90 6.82 14.27
N SER A 198 4.06 7.38 13.97
CA SER A 198 5.16 7.61 14.91
C SER A 198 4.94 8.82 15.83
N ALA A 199 5.78 8.94 16.84
CA ALA A 199 5.80 10.09 17.74
C ALA A 199 6.03 11.40 16.98
N GLU A 200 6.88 11.41 15.95
CA GLU A 200 7.16 12.59 15.11
C GLU A 200 5.92 13.02 14.32
N MET A 201 5.14 12.07 13.77
CA MET A 201 3.86 12.42 13.13
C MET A 201 2.87 13.02 14.13
N ILE A 202 2.80 12.47 15.35
CA ILE A 202 1.95 13.02 16.42
C ILE A 202 2.37 14.45 16.76
N ARG A 203 3.68 14.76 16.78
CA ARG A 203 4.19 16.12 17.00
C ARG A 203 3.79 17.07 15.86
N ILE A 204 3.83 16.63 14.60
CA ILE A 204 3.36 17.45 13.46
C ILE A 204 1.86 17.82 13.66
N TYR A 205 1.04 16.84 14.08
CA TYR A 205 -0.37 17.12 14.39
C TYR A 205 -0.55 18.02 15.62
N ALA A 206 0.33 17.89 16.63
CA ALA A 206 0.33 18.79 17.77
C ALA A 206 0.64 20.24 17.35
N LYS A 207 1.62 20.45 16.45
CA LYS A 207 1.92 21.78 15.86
C LYS A 207 0.71 22.36 15.10
N LYS A 208 -0.03 21.53 14.36
CA LYS A 208 -1.29 21.96 13.74
C LYS A 208 -2.28 22.42 14.81
N ASN A 209 -2.49 21.64 15.86
CA ASN A 209 -3.45 22.00 16.92
C ASN A 209 -3.03 23.27 17.64
N GLU A 210 -1.73 23.47 17.87
CA GLU A 210 -1.13 24.69 18.43
C GLU A 210 -1.43 25.90 17.53
N ALA A 211 -1.19 25.78 16.21
CA ALA A 211 -1.45 26.84 15.24
C ALA A 211 -2.92 27.29 15.24
N TYR A 212 -3.88 26.35 15.23
CA TYR A 212 -5.30 26.67 15.34
C TYR A 212 -5.65 27.34 16.66
N LYS A 213 -5.08 26.84 17.77
CA LYS A 213 -5.28 27.44 19.12
C LYS A 213 -4.78 28.88 19.16
N ASN A 214 -3.60 29.17 18.57
CA ASN A 214 -3.02 30.50 18.53
C ASN A 214 -3.87 31.50 17.72
N MET A 215 -4.65 30.98 16.73
CA MET A 215 -5.62 31.78 15.98
C MET A 215 -7.00 31.90 16.68
N GLY A 216 -7.23 31.22 17.79
CA GLY A 216 -8.54 31.18 18.45
C GLY A 216 -9.57 30.33 17.70
N GLU A 217 -9.12 29.42 16.83
CA GLU A 217 -9.95 28.59 15.97
C GLU A 217 -9.99 27.13 16.41
N THR A 218 -11.05 26.41 15.99
CA THR A 218 -11.13 24.97 16.21
C THR A 218 -10.31 24.23 15.16
N ALA A 219 -9.39 23.39 15.61
CA ALA A 219 -8.54 22.62 14.72
C ALA A 219 -9.34 21.65 13.82
N LEU A 220 -8.96 21.57 12.57
CA LEU A 220 -9.45 20.53 11.68
C LEU A 220 -9.04 19.14 12.20
N LYS A 221 -9.87 18.13 11.95
CA LYS A 221 -9.51 16.73 12.21
C LYS A 221 -8.26 16.36 11.41
N ASP A 222 -7.43 15.49 11.97
CA ASP A 222 -6.15 15.11 11.38
C ASP A 222 -6.30 14.56 9.96
N ASP A 223 -7.31 13.74 9.70
CA ASP A 223 -7.63 13.16 8.40
C ASP A 223 -7.98 14.21 7.31
N LYS A 224 -8.38 15.41 7.72
CA LYS A 224 -8.73 16.51 6.81
C LYS A 224 -7.61 17.51 6.56
N TRP A 225 -6.68 17.60 7.51
CA TRP A 225 -5.53 18.47 7.38
C TRP A 225 -4.29 17.71 6.91
N ASN A 226 -4.21 16.40 7.19
CA ASN A 226 -3.01 15.60 6.98
C ASN A 226 -2.46 15.70 5.55
N PRO A 227 -1.27 16.25 5.39
CA PRO A 227 -0.63 16.35 4.07
C PRO A 227 0.06 15.07 3.61
N GLY A 228 0.10 14.01 4.45
CA GLY A 228 0.73 12.75 4.07
C GLY A 228 0.38 11.58 4.99
N ASP A 229 0.18 10.41 4.40
CA ASP A 229 -0.07 9.16 5.11
C ASP A 229 1.24 8.58 5.69
N VAL A 230 2.35 8.87 5.00
CA VAL A 230 3.73 8.52 5.36
C VAL A 230 4.59 9.77 5.28
N TRP A 231 5.53 9.90 6.18
CA TRP A 231 6.47 11.03 6.21
C TRP A 231 7.91 10.55 6.08
N ALA A 232 8.65 11.17 5.16
CA ALA A 232 10.10 11.05 5.10
C ALA A 232 10.70 12.30 5.76
N ILE A 233 11.40 12.11 6.86
CA ILE A 233 11.95 13.18 7.71
C ILE A 233 13.47 13.06 7.71
N ASP A 234 14.16 14.14 7.32
CA ASP A 234 15.62 14.21 7.39
C ASP A 234 16.10 14.06 8.84
N SER A 235 17.13 13.27 9.07
CA SER A 235 17.64 12.98 10.41
C SER A 235 18.14 14.21 11.18
N GLY A 236 18.43 15.30 10.48
CA GLY A 236 18.80 16.57 11.08
C GLY A 236 17.64 17.55 11.26
N PHE A 237 16.41 17.16 10.89
CA PHE A 237 15.23 18.02 11.00
C PHE A 237 14.53 17.83 12.36
N ASP A 238 14.33 18.95 13.04
CA ASP A 238 13.55 18.98 14.29
C ASP A 238 12.13 19.45 14.01
N VAL A 239 11.16 18.56 14.21
CA VAL A 239 9.72 18.86 14.04
C VAL A 239 9.27 19.99 14.99
N GLU A 240 9.90 20.15 16.15
CA GLU A 240 9.57 21.24 17.08
C GLU A 240 9.94 22.63 16.53
N SER A 241 10.82 22.69 15.53
CA SER A 241 11.18 23.95 14.86
C SER A 241 10.08 24.51 13.95
N LEU A 242 9.03 23.74 13.65
CA LEU A 242 7.92 24.18 12.81
C LEU A 242 7.18 25.37 13.44
N ASP A 243 6.97 26.42 12.65
CA ASP A 243 6.27 27.63 13.08
C ASP A 243 4.76 27.39 13.21
N ALA A 244 4.31 27.30 14.45
CA ALA A 244 2.89 27.13 14.80
C ALA A 244 2.22 28.46 15.22
N SER A 245 2.77 29.61 14.88
CA SER A 245 2.19 30.92 15.22
C SER A 245 0.82 31.14 14.56
N SER A 246 0.62 30.57 13.38
CA SER A 246 -0.66 30.49 12.66
C SER A 246 -0.69 29.27 11.74
N VAL A 247 -1.89 28.93 11.22
CA VAL A 247 -2.03 27.85 10.25
C VAL A 247 -1.31 28.18 8.94
N ASP A 248 -1.32 29.43 8.50
CA ASP A 248 -0.62 29.86 7.28
C ASP A 248 0.90 29.81 7.47
N ALA A 249 1.43 30.21 8.65
CA ALA A 249 2.84 30.08 8.95
C ALA A 249 3.29 28.62 8.98
N LEU A 250 2.55 27.75 9.66
CA LEU A 250 2.83 26.32 9.71
C LEU A 250 2.81 25.69 8.30
N ASN A 251 1.80 26.02 7.50
CA ASN A 251 1.68 25.50 6.14
C ASN A 251 2.82 26.00 5.25
N GLY A 252 3.21 27.26 5.39
CA GLY A 252 4.34 27.84 4.67
C GLY A 252 5.66 27.17 5.04
N ASP A 253 5.87 26.89 6.32
CA ASP A 253 7.08 26.25 6.82
C ASP A 253 7.16 24.78 6.41
N ILE A 254 6.05 24.04 6.48
CA ILE A 254 5.97 22.66 5.95
C ILE A 254 6.28 22.66 4.45
N LEU A 255 5.72 23.61 3.67
CA LEU A 255 5.98 23.70 2.24
C LEU A 255 7.47 24.00 1.96
N GLN A 256 8.08 24.91 2.72
CA GLN A 256 9.50 25.21 2.55
C GLN A 256 10.37 23.99 2.85
N ASN A 257 10.09 23.29 3.96
CA ASN A 257 10.81 22.07 4.31
C ASN A 257 10.58 20.91 3.33
N TYR A 258 9.40 20.86 2.68
CA TYR A 258 9.15 19.96 1.56
C TYR A 258 10.03 20.29 0.35
N LEU A 259 10.14 21.57 -0.03
CA LEU A 259 10.99 22.00 -1.14
C LEU A 259 12.47 21.69 -0.87
N ASP A 260 12.89 21.84 0.37
CA ASP A 260 14.25 21.53 0.84
C ASP A 260 14.51 20.03 1.02
N ARG A 261 13.48 19.19 0.85
CA ARG A 261 13.54 17.74 1.09
C ARG A 261 13.94 17.38 2.53
N LYS A 262 13.52 18.17 3.51
CA LYS A 262 13.75 17.90 4.93
C LYS A 262 12.54 17.24 5.58
N LEU A 263 11.34 17.59 5.11
CA LEU A 263 10.07 17.07 5.62
C LEU A 263 9.14 16.80 4.43
N VAL A 264 9.00 15.54 4.04
CA VAL A 264 8.21 15.15 2.86
C VAL A 264 7.02 14.31 3.27
N GLY A 265 5.83 14.90 3.19
CA GLY A 265 4.56 14.18 3.34
C GLY A 265 4.21 13.44 2.05
N ILE A 266 3.88 12.17 2.16
CA ILE A 266 3.55 11.28 1.05
C ILE A 266 2.14 10.75 1.25
N SER A 267 1.23 11.07 0.33
CA SER A 267 -0.13 10.50 0.34
C SER A 267 -0.24 9.34 -0.64
N LEU A 268 -0.67 8.20 -0.14
CA LEU A 268 -0.74 6.94 -0.87
C LEU A 268 -2.17 6.67 -1.37
N LYS A 269 -2.33 6.43 -2.67
CA LYS A 269 -3.64 6.20 -3.30
C LYS A 269 -3.73 4.83 -3.96
N GLY A 270 -4.05 3.82 -3.17
CA GLY A 270 -4.31 2.46 -3.64
C GLY A 270 -3.11 1.73 -4.28
N PRO A 271 -3.20 0.43 -4.51
CA PRO A 271 -2.11 -0.34 -5.10
C PRO A 271 -1.90 0.03 -6.58
N MET A 272 -0.65 0.29 -6.96
CA MET A 272 -0.24 0.59 -8.32
C MET A 272 0.77 -0.43 -8.81
N THR A 273 0.38 -1.22 -9.79
CA THR A 273 1.21 -2.30 -10.37
C THR A 273 2.08 -1.84 -11.55
N LYS A 274 1.91 -0.60 -12.03
CA LYS A 274 2.66 -0.01 -13.15
C LYS A 274 3.13 1.40 -12.78
N GLN A 275 3.67 2.15 -13.75
CA GLN A 275 4.25 3.49 -13.52
C GLN A 275 3.47 4.33 -12.49
N VAL A 276 4.19 4.80 -11.48
CA VAL A 276 3.65 5.64 -10.42
C VAL A 276 3.74 7.10 -10.86
N PRO A 277 2.62 7.77 -11.16
CA PRO A 277 2.64 9.20 -11.39
C PRO A 277 2.87 9.91 -10.07
N ILE A 278 3.90 10.74 -10.00
CA ILE A 278 4.11 11.65 -8.88
C ILE A 278 3.65 13.02 -9.32
N LYS A 279 2.62 13.52 -8.65
CA LYS A 279 2.13 14.90 -8.83
C LYS A 279 2.68 15.77 -7.71
N GLN A 280 3.17 16.92 -8.07
CA GLN A 280 3.63 17.99 -7.17
C GLN A 280 2.50 18.96 -6.87
#